data_538b83357b889a9041c577143f18d0af
#
_entry.id   538b83357b889a9041c577143f18d0af
#
_cell.length_a   1.000
_cell.length_b   1.000
_cell.length_c   1.000
_cell.angle_alpha   90.00
_cell.angle_beta   90.00
_cell.angle_gamma   90.00
#
_symmetry.space_group_name_H-M   'P 1'
#
loop_
_entity.id
_entity.type
_entity.pdbx_description
1 polymer ?
#
loop_
_entity_poly.entity_id
_entity_poly.type
_entity_poly.pdbx_seq_one_letter_code
_entity_poly.pdbx_strand_id
1 'polypeptide(L)'
;MKKFNQSFLLLFFIGLFLNSCSSIKVYSDFDSDIDFDKYQSFAFYKEGIDRVEISDIDKKRILKSIEKNFIKKGISINENPDLLINISTKSSENIYIDTNPYYSPYGPGWYPYNGRNFRRIPYSTSQGILYIDIIDTESKQLVWQGKGIGILSSQKKNKDEIVEEYVNKILAAYPPEKVLVSN
;
A
#
# COMPACT_ATOMS: atom_id res chain seq x y z
N MET A 1 23.70 6.29 -45.73
CA MET A 1 22.55 6.55 -44.84
C MET A 1 22.07 5.20 -44.30
N LYS A 2 22.34 4.90 -43.01
CA LYS A 2 21.93 3.62 -42.39
C LYS A 2 20.40 3.60 -42.22
N LYS A 3 19.74 2.64 -42.87
CA LYS A 3 18.31 2.37 -42.64
C LYS A 3 18.17 1.96 -41.15
N PHE A 4 17.70 2.87 -40.35
CA PHE A 4 17.34 2.60 -38.95
C PHE A 4 16.18 1.61 -38.96
N ASN A 5 16.44 0.40 -38.42
CA ASN A 5 15.52 -0.73 -38.54
C ASN A 5 14.21 -0.39 -37.76
N GLN A 6 13.11 -0.16 -38.47
CA GLN A 6 11.79 0.12 -37.92
C GLN A 6 11.38 -0.93 -36.86
N SER A 7 11.81 -2.19 -37.04
CA SER A 7 11.58 -3.26 -36.06
C SER A 7 12.30 -3.02 -34.74
N PHE A 8 13.47 -2.39 -34.73
CA PHE A 8 14.21 -2.07 -33.49
C PHE A 8 13.51 -0.95 -32.70
N LEU A 9 12.95 0.02 -33.43
CA LEU A 9 12.16 1.10 -32.81
C LEU A 9 10.88 0.56 -32.18
N LEU A 10 10.21 -0.37 -32.86
CA LEU A 10 8.98 -1.02 -32.38
C LEU A 10 9.26 -1.86 -31.12
N LEU A 11 10.36 -2.61 -31.08
CA LEU A 11 10.78 -3.40 -29.93
C LEU A 11 11.14 -2.52 -28.72
N PHE A 12 11.77 -1.38 -28.96
CA PHE A 12 12.07 -0.40 -27.91
C PHE A 12 10.82 0.22 -27.30
N PHE A 13 9.81 0.52 -28.14
CA PHE A 13 8.52 1.04 -27.69
C PHE A 13 7.72 0.02 -26.87
N ILE A 14 7.74 -1.27 -27.28
CA ILE A 14 7.04 -2.35 -26.53
C ILE A 14 7.68 -2.55 -25.15
N GLY A 15 9.01 -2.38 -25.01
CA GLY A 15 9.72 -2.47 -23.73
C GLY A 15 9.33 -1.40 -22.69
N LEU A 16 8.81 -0.26 -23.12
CA LEU A 16 8.38 0.84 -22.25
C LEU A 16 7.03 0.57 -21.55
N PHE A 17 6.23 -0.38 -22.06
CA PHE A 17 4.91 -0.70 -21.51
C PHE A 17 4.90 -1.81 -20.44
N LEU A 18 6.06 -2.41 -20.14
CA LEU A 18 6.18 -3.46 -19.13
C LEU A 18 6.36 -2.90 -17.70
N ASN A 19 5.78 -1.74 -17.39
CA ASN A 19 5.69 -1.28 -16.01
C ASN A 19 4.66 -2.16 -15.28
N SER A 20 5.16 -3.19 -14.57
CA SER A 20 4.37 -4.02 -13.66
C SER A 20 3.81 -3.14 -12.56
N CYS A 21 2.55 -2.79 -12.67
CA CYS A 21 1.82 -2.04 -11.66
C CYS A 21 1.65 -2.93 -10.42
N SER A 22 2.41 -2.69 -9.36
CA SER A 22 2.16 -3.27 -8.04
C SER A 22 0.76 -2.85 -7.58
N SER A 23 -0.14 -3.80 -7.36
CA SER A 23 -1.55 -3.53 -7.04
C SER A 23 -1.75 -3.21 -5.55
N ILE A 24 -1.12 -2.13 -5.08
CA ILE A 24 -1.40 -1.55 -3.77
C ILE A 24 -2.62 -0.64 -3.91
N LYS A 25 -3.69 -0.93 -3.18
CA LYS A 25 -4.86 -0.05 -3.10
C LYS A 25 -4.68 0.90 -1.94
N VAL A 26 -4.83 2.20 -2.20
CA VAL A 26 -4.67 3.25 -1.19
C VAL A 26 -5.97 4.01 -1.05
N TYR A 27 -6.29 4.37 0.19
CA TYR A 27 -7.39 5.23 0.58
C TYR A 27 -6.87 6.23 1.60
N SER A 28 -7.41 7.43 1.61
CA SER A 28 -7.13 8.43 2.63
C SER A 28 -8.41 9.15 3.02
N ASP A 29 -8.45 9.59 4.25
CA ASP A 29 -9.52 10.42 4.80
C ASP A 29 -8.90 11.47 5.72
N PHE A 30 -9.53 12.63 5.84
CA PHE A 30 -8.99 13.74 6.60
C PHE A 30 -10.10 14.69 7.05
N ASP A 31 -9.82 15.44 8.10
CA ASP A 31 -10.68 16.51 8.59
C ASP A 31 -10.55 17.75 7.68
N SER A 32 -11.62 18.11 7.00
CA SER A 32 -11.65 19.23 6.03
C SER A 32 -11.48 20.60 6.67
N ASP A 33 -11.70 20.73 7.98
CA ASP A 33 -11.64 21.99 8.70
C ASP A 33 -10.21 22.32 9.17
N ILE A 34 -9.27 21.39 8.97
CA ILE A 34 -7.88 21.53 9.39
C ILE A 34 -7.04 22.21 8.31
N ASP A 35 -6.28 23.23 8.73
CA ASP A 35 -5.20 23.78 7.92
C ASP A 35 -3.91 22.98 8.15
N PHE A 36 -3.56 22.14 7.16
CA PHE A 36 -2.38 21.27 7.22
C PHE A 36 -1.07 22.04 7.05
N ASP A 37 -1.07 23.25 6.53
CA ASP A 37 0.15 24.08 6.33
C ASP A 37 0.75 24.55 7.67
N LYS A 38 -0.02 24.52 8.75
CA LYS A 38 0.45 24.90 10.11
C LYS A 38 1.45 23.91 10.70
N TYR A 39 1.46 22.65 10.24
CA TYR A 39 2.26 21.60 10.83
C TYR A 39 3.67 21.57 10.27
N GLN A 40 4.67 21.69 11.14
CA GLN A 40 6.09 21.74 10.79
C GLN A 40 6.92 20.63 11.45
N SER A 41 6.34 19.96 12.44
CA SER A 41 7.05 18.95 13.21
C SER A 41 6.20 17.74 13.55
N PHE A 42 6.86 16.60 13.75
CA PHE A 42 6.21 15.37 14.13
C PHE A 42 7.06 14.54 15.10
N ALA A 43 6.39 13.62 15.78
CA ALA A 43 7.02 12.49 16.47
C ALA A 43 6.19 11.21 16.26
N PHE A 44 6.77 10.08 16.57
CA PHE A 44 6.08 8.80 16.56
C PHE A 44 5.36 8.54 17.89
N TYR A 45 4.11 8.11 17.83
CA TYR A 45 3.35 7.71 19.01
C TYR A 45 3.77 6.32 19.48
N LYS A 46 4.76 6.29 20.38
CA LYS A 46 5.43 5.07 20.81
C LYS A 46 4.49 4.01 21.36
N GLU A 47 3.55 4.40 22.22
CA GLU A 47 2.63 3.45 22.85
C GLU A 47 1.71 2.75 21.84
N GLY A 48 1.29 3.44 20.77
CA GLY A 48 0.52 2.87 19.70
C GLY A 48 1.35 1.90 18.84
N ILE A 49 2.57 2.33 18.49
CA ILE A 49 3.49 1.56 17.66
C ILE A 49 3.95 0.27 18.35
N ASP A 50 4.18 0.30 19.64
CA ASP A 50 4.61 -0.87 20.42
C ASP A 50 3.55 -2.00 20.41
N ARG A 51 2.26 -1.65 20.26
CA ARG A 51 1.14 -2.60 20.18
C ARG A 51 0.95 -3.26 18.81
N VAL A 52 1.67 -2.79 17.79
CA VAL A 52 1.50 -3.32 16.44
C VAL A 52 2.10 -4.73 16.33
N GLU A 53 1.29 -5.69 15.93
CA GLU A 53 1.67 -7.11 15.82
C GLU A 53 2.33 -7.42 14.47
N ILE A 54 3.52 -6.89 14.24
CA ILE A 54 4.40 -7.20 13.10
C ILE A 54 5.82 -7.39 13.59
N SER A 55 6.72 -7.93 12.74
CA SER A 55 8.12 -8.08 13.12
C SER A 55 8.77 -6.71 13.40
N ASP A 56 9.66 -6.64 14.38
CA ASP A 56 10.36 -5.40 14.72
C ASP A 56 11.17 -4.84 13.53
N ILE A 57 11.67 -5.71 12.67
CA ILE A 57 12.37 -5.32 11.45
C ILE A 57 11.43 -4.61 10.49
N ASP A 58 10.22 -5.12 10.30
CA ASP A 58 9.22 -4.50 9.43
C ASP A 58 8.69 -3.21 10.02
N LYS A 59 8.47 -3.18 11.34
CA LYS A 59 8.13 -1.96 12.07
C LYS A 59 9.17 -0.87 11.80
N LYS A 60 10.46 -1.19 11.97
CA LYS A 60 11.57 -0.26 11.71
C LYS A 60 11.61 0.24 10.26
N ARG A 61 11.34 -0.64 9.29
CA ARG A 61 11.27 -0.27 7.85
C ARG A 61 10.15 0.74 7.60
N ILE A 62 8.96 0.47 8.13
CA ILE A 62 7.79 1.35 7.98
C ILE A 62 8.08 2.72 8.59
N LEU A 63 8.55 2.77 9.83
CA LEU A 63 8.85 4.03 10.51
C LEU A 63 9.91 4.85 9.77
N LYS A 64 11.00 4.21 9.33
CA LYS A 64 12.04 4.86 8.52
C LYS A 64 11.49 5.42 7.20
N SER A 65 10.57 4.72 6.57
CA SER A 65 9.96 5.18 5.32
C SER A 65 9.02 6.36 5.56
N ILE A 66 8.27 6.37 6.66
CA ILE A 66 7.42 7.49 7.07
C ILE A 66 8.29 8.71 7.36
N GLU A 67 9.32 8.57 8.20
CA GLU A 67 10.27 9.63 8.54
C GLU A 67 10.84 10.30 7.27
N LYS A 68 11.35 9.48 6.34
CA LYS A 68 11.90 9.95 5.07
C LYS A 68 10.89 10.75 4.25
N ASN A 69 9.60 10.35 4.26
CA ASN A 69 8.55 11.07 3.56
C ASN A 69 8.24 12.43 4.19
N PHE A 70 8.13 12.49 5.52
CA PHE A 70 7.82 13.72 6.23
C PHE A 70 8.96 14.73 6.10
N ILE A 71 10.21 14.28 6.23
CA ILE A 71 11.38 15.14 6.01
C ILE A 71 11.41 15.70 4.58
N LYS A 72 11.09 14.90 3.56
CA LYS A 72 10.98 15.38 2.18
C LYS A 72 9.89 16.43 1.98
N LYS A 73 8.85 16.41 2.82
CA LYS A 73 7.75 17.39 2.82
C LYS A 73 8.06 18.62 3.68
N GLY A 74 9.26 18.71 4.27
CA GLY A 74 9.68 19.83 5.12
C GLY A 74 9.23 19.74 6.56
N ILE A 75 8.67 18.59 6.99
CA ILE A 75 8.21 18.39 8.36
C ILE A 75 9.29 17.62 9.12
N SER A 76 9.81 18.20 10.20
CA SER A 76 10.95 17.66 10.94
C SER A 76 10.55 16.89 12.21
N ILE A 77 11.44 16.00 12.68
CA ILE A 77 11.25 15.35 13.98
C ILE A 77 11.51 16.35 15.09
N ASN A 78 10.64 16.36 16.12
CA ASN A 78 10.77 17.23 17.28
C ASN A 78 10.28 16.49 18.55
N GLU A 79 10.89 16.80 19.70
CA GLU A 79 10.44 16.27 21.00
C GLU A 79 9.11 16.88 21.47
N ASN A 80 8.83 18.13 21.06
CA ASN A 80 7.53 18.79 21.22
C ASN A 80 6.87 18.96 19.84
N PRO A 81 6.28 17.91 19.29
CA PRO A 81 5.81 17.90 17.91
C PRO A 81 4.42 18.52 17.76
N ASP A 82 4.13 19.03 16.58
CA ASP A 82 2.77 19.44 16.20
C ASP A 82 1.89 18.21 15.90
N LEU A 83 2.52 17.15 15.39
CA LEU A 83 1.83 15.91 14.97
C LEU A 83 2.39 14.68 15.66
N LEU A 84 1.51 13.77 16.05
CA LEU A 84 1.88 12.39 16.41
C LEU A 84 1.49 11.43 15.29
N ILE A 85 2.45 10.61 14.89
CA ILE A 85 2.21 9.58 13.87
C ILE A 85 2.08 8.23 14.56
N ASN A 86 0.94 7.57 14.32
CA ASN A 86 0.68 6.22 14.74
C ASN A 86 0.57 5.30 13.52
N ILE A 87 0.89 4.03 13.71
CA ILE A 87 0.64 2.98 12.72
C ILE A 87 -0.18 1.88 13.35
N SER A 88 -1.04 1.27 12.55
CA SER A 88 -1.72 0.03 12.94
C SER A 88 -1.83 -0.91 11.74
N THR A 89 -1.91 -2.20 12.00
CA THR A 89 -1.99 -3.22 10.96
C THR A 89 -3.18 -4.14 11.20
N LYS A 90 -3.79 -4.59 10.10
CA LYS A 90 -4.78 -5.66 10.12
C LYS A 90 -4.42 -6.70 9.07
N SER A 91 -4.65 -7.96 9.38
CA SER A 91 -4.63 -9.05 8.39
C SER A 91 -6.06 -9.32 7.94
N SER A 92 -6.26 -9.39 6.63
CA SER A 92 -7.52 -9.82 6.04
C SER A 92 -7.26 -11.10 5.24
N GLU A 93 -7.88 -12.17 5.63
CA GLU A 93 -7.92 -13.40 4.82
C GLU A 93 -9.11 -13.34 3.88
N ASN A 94 -8.83 -13.30 2.59
CA ASN A 94 -9.86 -13.48 1.58
C ASN A 94 -9.82 -14.92 1.09
N ILE A 95 -10.88 -15.66 1.35
CA ILE A 95 -11.06 -17.03 0.83
C ILE A 95 -11.71 -16.91 -0.53
N TYR A 96 -10.98 -17.22 -1.58
CA TYR A 96 -11.50 -17.32 -2.93
C TYR A 96 -11.84 -18.77 -3.23
N ILE A 97 -13.05 -19.01 -3.74
CA ILE A 97 -13.46 -20.32 -4.25
C ILE A 97 -13.36 -20.25 -5.76
N ASP A 98 -12.31 -20.83 -6.32
CA ASP A 98 -12.20 -20.94 -7.79
C ASP A 98 -13.18 -21.99 -8.29
N THR A 99 -14.13 -21.54 -9.10
CA THR A 99 -15.13 -22.39 -9.76
C THR A 99 -14.77 -22.62 -11.21
N ASN A 100 -13.48 -22.67 -11.58
CA ASN A 100 -13.07 -22.85 -12.96
C ASN A 100 -13.46 -24.23 -13.48
N PRO A 101 -14.42 -24.33 -14.42
CA PRO A 101 -14.89 -25.62 -14.93
C PRO A 101 -13.92 -26.30 -15.90
N TYR A 102 -12.79 -25.62 -16.26
CA TYR A 102 -11.87 -26.07 -17.28
C TYR A 102 -10.64 -26.83 -16.77
N TYR A 103 -10.44 -26.97 -15.48
CA TYR A 103 -9.30 -27.73 -14.98
C TYR A 103 -9.64 -29.22 -14.82
N SER A 104 -9.62 -29.95 -15.94
CA SER A 104 -9.53 -31.40 -15.93
C SER A 104 -8.04 -31.79 -16.05
N PRO A 105 -7.47 -32.57 -15.12
CA PRO A 105 -6.08 -33.01 -15.23
C PRO A 105 -5.84 -34.00 -16.39
N TYR A 106 -6.86 -34.34 -17.18
CA TYR A 106 -6.80 -35.27 -18.29
C TYR A 106 -7.11 -34.66 -19.68
N GLY A 107 -6.99 -33.34 -19.85
CA GLY A 107 -7.16 -32.69 -21.15
C GLY A 107 -8.60 -32.72 -21.71
N PRO A 108 -8.86 -32.04 -22.87
CA PRO A 108 -10.16 -32.02 -23.52
C PRO A 108 -10.34 -33.33 -24.29
N GLY A 109 -10.85 -34.36 -23.66
CA GLY A 109 -11.05 -35.65 -24.30
C GLY A 109 -12.22 -36.42 -23.70
N TRP A 110 -13.27 -36.57 -24.51
CA TRP A 110 -14.22 -37.67 -24.50
C TRP A 110 -14.50 -38.40 -23.20
N TYR A 111 -15.35 -37.85 -22.35
CA TYR A 111 -16.07 -38.62 -21.34
C TYR A 111 -17.55 -38.24 -21.37
N PRO A 112 -18.47 -39.28 -21.40
CA PRO A 112 -19.87 -39.05 -21.33
C PRO A 112 -20.29 -38.42 -20.00
N TYR A 113 -21.13 -37.47 -20.11
CA TYR A 113 -21.87 -36.73 -19.10
C TYR A 113 -22.30 -37.60 -17.91
N ASN A 114 -21.50 -37.65 -16.87
CA ASN A 114 -21.96 -38.11 -15.56
C ASN A 114 -21.13 -37.53 -14.43
N GLY A 115 -21.76 -36.70 -13.62
CA GLY A 115 -21.34 -36.37 -12.27
C GLY A 115 -20.51 -35.11 -12.11
N ARG A 116 -21.20 -34.07 -11.76
CA ARG A 116 -20.72 -32.80 -11.24
C ARG A 116 -19.84 -32.96 -10.01
N ASN A 117 -18.59 -33.30 -10.17
CA ASN A 117 -17.61 -33.14 -9.12
C ASN A 117 -16.74 -31.91 -9.45
N PHE A 118 -17.32 -30.73 -9.31
CA PHE A 118 -16.56 -29.49 -9.25
C PHE A 118 -15.72 -29.53 -7.96
N ARG A 119 -14.45 -29.88 -8.09
CA ARG A 119 -13.51 -29.75 -6.98
C ARG A 119 -13.30 -28.25 -6.76
N ARG A 120 -14.02 -27.71 -5.78
CA ARG A 120 -13.77 -26.36 -5.29
C ARG A 120 -12.47 -26.42 -4.50
N ILE A 121 -11.42 -25.81 -5.04
CA ILE A 121 -10.16 -25.66 -4.33
C ILE A 121 -10.21 -24.27 -3.70
N PRO A 122 -10.48 -24.16 -2.40
CA PRO A 122 -10.37 -22.88 -1.73
C PRO A 122 -8.89 -22.52 -1.66
N TYR A 123 -8.52 -21.33 -2.15
CA TYR A 123 -7.23 -20.74 -1.83
C TYR A 123 -7.44 -19.45 -1.04
N SER A 124 -6.66 -19.29 0.01
CA SER A 124 -6.69 -18.08 0.81
C SER A 124 -5.50 -17.21 0.42
N THR A 125 -5.77 -15.93 0.18
CA THR A 125 -4.73 -14.92 0.13
C THR A 125 -4.85 -14.02 1.33
N SER A 126 -3.81 -13.96 2.15
CA SER A 126 -3.76 -12.98 3.23
C SER A 126 -3.25 -11.66 2.67
N GLN A 127 -4.05 -10.62 2.84
CA GLN A 127 -3.68 -9.25 2.54
C GLN A 127 -3.38 -8.52 3.84
N GLY A 128 -2.23 -7.83 3.87
CA GLY A 128 -1.91 -6.90 4.95
C GLY A 128 -2.55 -5.55 4.70
N ILE A 129 -3.11 -4.97 5.74
CA ILE A 129 -3.63 -3.60 5.73
C ILE A 129 -2.76 -2.80 6.70
N LEU A 130 -2.17 -1.71 6.21
CA LEU A 130 -1.46 -0.73 7.02
C LEU A 130 -2.28 0.55 7.09
N TYR A 131 -2.50 1.02 8.30
CA TYR A 131 -3.02 2.36 8.57
C TYR A 131 -1.88 3.24 9.06
N ILE A 132 -1.87 4.48 8.61
CA ILE A 132 -1.02 5.56 9.11
C ILE A 132 -1.96 6.66 9.58
N ASP A 133 -1.97 6.90 10.87
CA ASP A 133 -2.82 7.88 11.54
C ASP A 133 -1.98 9.09 11.90
N ILE A 134 -2.45 10.28 11.60
CA ILE A 134 -1.82 11.55 11.93
C ILE A 134 -2.74 12.28 12.90
N ILE A 135 -2.21 12.57 14.08
CA ILE A 135 -2.93 13.11 15.22
C ILE A 135 -2.35 14.48 15.55
N ASP A 136 -3.20 15.49 15.65
CA ASP A 136 -2.82 16.82 16.14
C ASP A 136 -2.53 16.75 17.65
N THR A 137 -1.37 17.24 18.07
CA THR A 137 -0.94 17.15 19.48
C THR A 137 -1.70 18.08 20.40
N GLU A 138 -2.21 19.19 19.90
CA GLU A 138 -2.96 20.19 20.67
C GLU A 138 -4.38 19.71 20.95
N SER A 139 -5.12 19.37 19.88
CA SER A 139 -6.52 18.91 19.98
C SER A 139 -6.65 17.44 20.37
N LYS A 140 -5.59 16.63 20.24
CA LYS A 140 -5.58 15.16 20.44
C LYS A 140 -6.50 14.43 19.46
N GLN A 141 -6.86 15.05 18.35
CA GLN A 141 -7.75 14.48 17.35
C GLN A 141 -6.99 13.92 16.17
N LEU A 142 -7.55 12.87 15.57
CA LEU A 142 -7.12 12.34 14.29
C LEU A 142 -7.47 13.36 13.20
N VAL A 143 -6.44 13.88 12.54
CA VAL A 143 -6.63 14.90 11.48
C VAL A 143 -6.49 14.32 10.08
N TRP A 144 -5.76 13.20 9.95
CA TRP A 144 -5.61 12.50 8.68
C TRP A 144 -5.34 11.01 8.91
N GLN A 145 -5.89 10.17 8.07
CA GLN A 145 -5.63 8.74 8.05
C GLN A 145 -5.37 8.25 6.63
N GLY A 146 -4.28 7.53 6.44
CA GLY A 146 -4.00 6.79 5.22
C GLY A 146 -4.12 5.29 5.44
N LYS A 147 -4.70 4.59 4.47
CA LYS A 147 -4.89 3.15 4.47
C LYS A 147 -4.32 2.55 3.20
N GLY A 148 -3.40 1.62 3.34
CA GLY A 148 -2.90 0.80 2.25
C GLY A 148 -3.36 -0.65 2.39
N ILE A 149 -3.74 -1.28 1.27
CA ILE A 149 -4.08 -2.70 1.19
C ILE A 149 -3.16 -3.34 0.17
N GLY A 150 -2.39 -4.34 0.58
CA GLY A 150 -1.46 -5.01 -0.31
C GLY A 150 -0.94 -6.33 0.25
N ILE A 151 -0.25 -7.09 -0.58
CA ILE A 151 0.39 -8.33 -0.18
C ILE A 151 1.84 -8.01 0.20
N LEU A 152 2.11 -7.92 1.50
CA LEU A 152 3.46 -7.86 2.04
C LEU A 152 4.01 -9.28 2.16
N SER A 153 4.32 -9.91 1.03
CA SER A 153 4.90 -11.26 1.03
C SER A 153 6.26 -11.26 1.74
N SER A 154 6.37 -12.13 2.74
CA SER A 154 7.60 -12.32 3.53
C SER A 154 8.80 -12.86 2.73
N GLN A 155 8.57 -13.32 1.49
CA GLN A 155 9.56 -14.03 0.66
C GLN A 155 10.24 -13.19 -0.44
N LYS A 156 9.95 -11.89 -0.55
CA LYS A 156 10.55 -11.04 -1.61
C LYS A 156 11.95 -10.55 -1.22
N LYS A 157 12.90 -10.65 -2.18
CA LYS A 157 14.31 -10.26 -1.99
C LYS A 157 14.53 -8.78 -1.63
N ASN A 158 13.64 -7.86 -2.05
CA ASN A 158 13.78 -6.41 -1.85
C ASN A 158 12.68 -5.87 -0.93
N LYS A 159 12.58 -6.42 0.28
CA LYS A 159 11.50 -6.05 1.20
C LYS A 159 11.56 -4.58 1.64
N ASP A 160 12.76 -4.00 1.74
CA ASP A 160 12.94 -2.59 2.08
C ASP A 160 12.31 -1.67 1.04
N GLU A 161 12.57 -1.91 -0.25
CA GLU A 161 12.01 -1.15 -1.37
C GLU A 161 10.50 -1.29 -1.46
N ILE A 162 9.97 -2.49 -1.22
CA ILE A 162 8.53 -2.77 -1.25
C ILE A 162 7.82 -2.02 -0.14
N VAL A 163 8.38 -2.02 1.06
CA VAL A 163 7.83 -1.28 2.21
C VAL A 163 7.92 0.22 1.96
N GLU A 164 9.05 0.71 1.42
CA GLU A 164 9.20 2.12 1.05
C GLU A 164 8.17 2.54 -0.01
N GLU A 165 7.99 1.76 -1.07
CA GLU A 165 6.96 2.02 -2.10
C GLU A 165 5.56 2.03 -1.50
N TYR A 166 5.27 1.09 -0.60
CA TYR A 166 3.97 0.96 0.04
C TYR A 166 3.64 2.20 0.90
N VAL A 167 4.56 2.61 1.75
CA VAL A 167 4.42 3.80 2.58
C VAL A 167 4.37 5.07 1.72
N ASN A 168 5.21 5.17 0.68
CA ASN A 168 5.21 6.30 -0.24
C ASN A 168 3.85 6.47 -0.93
N LYS A 169 3.22 5.37 -1.36
CA LYS A 169 1.89 5.41 -1.98
C LYS A 169 0.81 5.89 -1.01
N ILE A 170 0.85 5.45 0.25
CA ILE A 170 -0.10 5.91 1.26
C ILE A 170 0.07 7.41 1.51
N LEU A 171 1.32 7.85 1.75
CA LEU A 171 1.64 9.23 2.10
C LEU A 171 1.67 10.19 0.89
N ALA A 172 1.48 9.69 -0.33
CA ALA A 172 1.30 10.55 -1.50
C ALA A 172 0.07 11.45 -1.40
N ALA A 173 -0.96 10.99 -0.64
CA ALA A 173 -2.18 11.75 -0.38
C ALA A 173 -2.09 12.69 0.84
N TYR A 174 -0.90 12.83 1.47
CA TYR A 174 -0.66 13.77 2.57
C TYR A 174 0.36 14.84 2.16
N PRO A 175 0.16 16.15 2.47
CA PRO A 175 -1.10 16.72 2.97
C PRO A 175 -2.20 16.63 1.91
N PRO A 176 -3.47 16.65 2.29
CA PRO A 176 -4.57 16.68 1.32
C PRO A 176 -4.56 18.01 0.55
N GLU A 177 -5.01 17.96 -0.70
CA GLU A 177 -5.22 19.17 -1.49
C GLU A 177 -6.32 20.02 -0.83
N LYS A 178 -6.09 21.34 -0.75
CA LYS A 178 -7.10 22.26 -0.20
C LYS A 178 -8.35 22.19 -1.08
N VAL A 179 -9.45 21.74 -0.51
CA VAL A 179 -10.75 21.82 -1.19
C VAL A 179 -11.16 23.28 -1.20
N LEU A 180 -10.99 23.93 -2.35
CA LEU A 180 -11.57 25.27 -2.54
C LEU A 180 -13.08 25.12 -2.60
N VAL A 181 -13.75 25.33 -1.48
CA VAL A 181 -15.20 25.45 -1.46
C VAL A 181 -15.54 26.73 -2.19
N SER A 182 -15.96 26.59 -3.45
CA SER A 182 -16.54 27.72 -4.19
C SER A 182 -17.92 28.04 -3.57
N ASN A 183 -17.97 29.16 -2.85
CA ASN A 183 -19.24 29.74 -2.42
C ASN A 183 -20.03 30.25 -3.64
#